data_63d32f4444b1ba94ac0a1ed7d49392f7
#
_entry.id   63d32f4444b1ba94ac0a1ed7d49392f7
#
_cell.length_a   1.000
_cell.length_b   1.000
_cell.length_c   1.000
_cell.angle_alpha   90.00
_cell.angle_beta   90.00
_cell.angle_gamma   90.00
#
_symmetry.space_group_name_H-M   'P 1'
#
loop_
_entity.id
_entity.type
_entity.pdbx_description
1 polymer ?
#
loop_
_entity_poly.entity_id
_entity_poly.type
_entity_poly.pdbx_seq_one_letter_code
_entity_poly.pdbx_strand_id
1 'polypeptide(L)'
;MNNAAGVRAAVCRFTILGWSFVMAEAQFDIVIRGGKVVDGTGAVPRKADVAINGDRIVAVGDVEGTGTREIDARDRVVTPGFVDIHTHLDAQLAWDPIGSSSCWHGITSVVMGNCGVTFAPVKTEDISYLAEMMESVEDIPREAILEGLPWDWRTYGEYLEFLDGLPKGINVGGMVGHVAVRWNVMGEESLKEEPATQQEIDAMCELVDEAISSGALGFSTSRTLLHRTPDGRPIPGTFADDNELYAFADVLGRHDRGVFESAPRFEKAGADWTGLKHEIRTLGEITRRSGRPSTFGLVYNAVRPDMSDVALAEVSTENSNGATLRPQTTCRPIGVVLGIQHRTPWARAGSTWKSMQNMEL
;
A
#
# COMPACT_ATOMS: atom_id res chain seq x y z
N MET A 1 21.03 -39.12 17.85
CA MET A 1 21.97 -38.98 18.99
C MET A 1 22.33 -37.52 19.10
N ASN A 2 21.96 -36.96 20.24
CA ASN A 2 22.09 -35.54 20.60
C ASN A 2 23.51 -35.03 20.58
N ASN A 3 23.71 -33.79 20.19
CA ASN A 3 24.61 -32.88 20.89
C ASN A 3 24.17 -31.42 20.69
N ALA A 4 23.44 -30.93 21.69
CA ALA A 4 23.27 -29.53 21.93
C ALA A 4 24.51 -29.00 22.69
N ALA A 5 25.35 -28.22 22.02
CA ALA A 5 26.44 -27.50 22.66
C ALA A 5 25.92 -26.16 23.19
N GLY A 6 25.62 -26.09 24.48
CA GLY A 6 25.31 -24.86 25.19
C GLY A 6 26.55 -23.94 25.24
N VAL A 7 26.41 -22.74 24.67
CA VAL A 7 27.38 -21.65 24.87
C VAL A 7 27.22 -21.14 26.29
N ARG A 8 28.15 -21.46 27.19
CA ARG A 8 28.27 -20.83 28.49
C ARG A 8 28.91 -19.47 28.32
N ALA A 9 28.21 -18.40 28.68
CA ALA A 9 28.79 -17.07 28.79
C ALA A 9 29.90 -17.09 29.86
N ALA A 10 31.09 -16.64 29.47
CA ALA A 10 32.23 -16.50 30.38
C ALA A 10 32.03 -15.24 31.21
N VAL A 11 31.88 -15.42 32.55
CA VAL A 11 31.91 -14.33 33.53
C VAL A 11 33.34 -13.90 33.72
N CYS A 12 33.72 -12.74 33.19
CA CYS A 12 35.01 -12.10 33.50
C CYS A 12 34.94 -11.43 34.88
N ARG A 13 35.59 -12.01 35.88
CA ARG A 13 35.75 -11.37 37.23
C ARG A 13 37.01 -10.51 37.23
N PHE A 14 36.84 -9.20 37.30
CA PHE A 14 37.93 -8.29 37.68
C PHE A 14 37.79 -7.91 39.18
N THR A 15 38.73 -8.32 39.98
CA THR A 15 38.79 -7.94 41.41
C THR A 15 39.89 -6.89 41.58
N ILE A 16 39.50 -5.63 41.77
CA ILE A 16 40.39 -4.58 42.27
C ILE A 16 39.71 -3.96 43.49
N LEU A 17 40.37 -4.10 44.65
CA LEU A 17 40.00 -3.48 45.93
C LEU A 17 38.57 -3.75 46.44
N GLY A 18 38.24 -5.01 46.75
CA GLY A 18 37.14 -5.34 47.67
C GLY A 18 35.70 -5.03 47.21
N TRP A 19 35.49 -4.53 45.99
CA TRP A 19 34.17 -4.26 45.43
C TRP A 19 33.93 -5.19 44.24
N SER A 20 33.16 -6.23 44.47
CA SER A 20 32.62 -7.03 43.36
C SER A 20 31.46 -6.26 42.73
N PHE A 21 31.67 -5.58 41.62
CA PHE A 21 30.57 -5.14 40.78
C PHE A 21 30.00 -6.37 40.09
N VAL A 22 28.91 -6.90 40.60
CA VAL A 22 28.06 -7.80 39.84
C VAL A 22 27.32 -6.90 38.84
N MET A 23 27.79 -6.87 37.60
CA MET A 23 26.99 -6.30 36.51
C MET A 23 25.73 -7.15 36.44
N ALA A 24 24.60 -6.59 36.83
CA ALA A 24 23.32 -7.26 36.64
C ALA A 24 23.17 -7.55 35.14
N GLU A 25 22.89 -8.80 34.82
CA GLU A 25 22.63 -9.20 33.43
C GLU A 25 21.42 -8.41 32.94
N ALA A 26 21.54 -7.82 31.76
CA ALA A 26 20.44 -7.04 31.17
C ALA A 26 19.21 -7.95 30.98
N GLN A 27 18.07 -7.50 31.50
CA GLN A 27 16.82 -8.27 31.44
C GLN A 27 16.10 -8.12 30.10
N PHE A 28 16.43 -7.03 29.41
CA PHE A 28 15.78 -6.68 28.14
C PHE A 28 16.83 -6.39 27.06
N ASP A 29 16.46 -6.58 25.79
CA ASP A 29 17.31 -6.18 24.69
C ASP A 29 17.35 -4.65 24.55
N ILE A 30 16.18 -4.02 24.64
CA ILE A 30 16.03 -2.56 24.54
C ILE A 30 15.09 -2.07 25.64
N VAL A 31 15.46 -0.96 26.29
CA VAL A 31 14.52 -0.20 27.13
C VAL A 31 14.52 1.26 26.70
N ILE A 32 13.34 1.77 26.41
CA ILE A 32 13.09 3.19 26.10
C ILE A 32 12.58 3.86 27.38
N ARG A 33 13.30 4.87 27.87
CA ARG A 33 13.07 5.47 29.19
C ARG A 33 12.35 6.80 29.14
N GLY A 34 11.31 6.94 29.95
CA GLY A 34 10.72 8.23 30.34
C GLY A 34 10.00 8.98 29.25
N GLY A 35 9.65 8.33 28.16
CA GLY A 35 8.96 8.94 27.02
C GLY A 35 7.47 9.19 27.26
N LYS A 36 6.88 10.09 26.48
CA LYS A 36 5.43 10.26 26.39
C LYS A 36 4.87 9.24 25.41
N VAL A 37 4.36 8.13 25.90
CA VAL A 37 3.85 7.03 25.08
C VAL A 37 2.48 7.38 24.51
N VAL A 38 2.35 7.26 23.17
CA VAL A 38 1.12 7.35 22.39
C VAL A 38 0.99 6.03 21.64
N ASP A 39 0.15 5.12 22.12
CA ASP A 39 0.11 3.72 21.71
C ASP A 39 -0.76 3.43 20.49
N GLY A 40 -1.40 4.46 19.90
CA GLY A 40 -2.27 4.33 18.72
C GLY A 40 -3.69 3.86 19.02
N THR A 41 -4.05 3.58 20.27
CA THR A 41 -5.41 3.12 20.65
C THR A 41 -6.41 4.26 20.81
N GLY A 42 -5.96 5.53 20.77
CA GLY A 42 -6.75 6.70 21.09
C GLY A 42 -6.79 7.02 22.60
N ALA A 43 -6.09 6.24 23.44
CA ALA A 43 -5.95 6.53 24.85
C ALA A 43 -5.14 7.80 25.10
N VAL A 44 -5.35 8.42 26.28
CA VAL A 44 -4.60 9.62 26.67
C VAL A 44 -3.10 9.29 26.77
N PRO A 45 -2.23 10.09 26.12
CA PRO A 45 -0.79 9.90 26.20
C PRO A 45 -0.29 9.90 27.65
N ARG A 46 0.58 8.95 28.00
CA ARG A 46 1.13 8.81 29.37
C ARG A 46 2.66 8.74 29.36
N LYS A 47 3.27 9.22 30.40
CA LYS A 47 4.72 9.02 30.63
C LYS A 47 4.95 7.58 31.05
N ALA A 48 5.81 6.87 30.32
CA ALA A 48 6.12 5.47 30.58
C ALA A 48 7.45 5.07 29.95
N ASP A 49 8.01 3.96 30.43
CA ASP A 49 9.07 3.22 29.77
C ASP A 49 8.48 2.15 28.85
N VAL A 50 9.27 1.70 27.87
CA VAL A 50 8.92 0.57 27.01
C VAL A 50 10.09 -0.41 26.98
N ALA A 51 9.83 -1.67 27.33
CA ALA A 51 10.82 -2.75 27.26
C ALA A 51 10.52 -3.71 26.11
N ILE A 52 11.58 -4.10 25.40
CA ILE A 52 11.52 -4.92 24.18
C ILE A 52 12.51 -6.08 24.31
N ASN A 53 12.04 -7.30 23.98
CA ASN A 53 12.86 -8.49 23.79
C ASN A 53 12.58 -9.08 22.41
N GLY A 54 13.64 -9.25 21.61
CA GLY A 54 13.51 -9.65 20.21
C GLY A 54 12.61 -8.70 19.43
N ASP A 55 11.53 -9.23 18.89
CA ASP A 55 10.52 -8.51 18.13
C ASP A 55 9.27 -8.11 18.95
N ARG A 56 9.31 -8.28 20.29
CA ARG A 56 8.14 -8.09 21.14
C ARG A 56 8.31 -6.97 22.15
N ILE A 57 7.30 -6.12 22.28
CA ILE A 57 7.11 -5.23 23.41
C ILE A 57 6.64 -6.09 24.59
N VAL A 58 7.47 -6.20 25.64
CA VAL A 58 7.20 -7.07 26.78
C VAL A 58 6.68 -6.30 28.01
N ALA A 59 6.91 -4.99 28.07
CA ALA A 59 6.34 -4.15 29.13
C ALA A 59 6.17 -2.70 28.65
N VAL A 60 5.13 -2.03 29.15
CA VAL A 60 4.88 -0.59 28.97
C VAL A 60 4.38 -0.04 30.31
N GLY A 61 5.16 0.83 30.95
CA GLY A 61 4.85 1.41 32.27
C GLY A 61 6.11 1.76 33.02
N ASP A 62 6.12 1.52 34.30
CA ASP A 62 7.35 1.58 35.12
C ASP A 62 8.12 0.28 34.89
N VAL A 63 9.21 0.34 34.13
CA VAL A 63 10.04 -0.86 33.85
C VAL A 63 11.19 -0.95 34.82
N GLU A 64 11.12 -1.96 35.68
CA GLU A 64 12.24 -2.35 36.54
C GLU A 64 13.26 -3.20 35.77
N GLY A 65 14.56 -3.03 36.02
CA GLY A 65 15.61 -3.74 35.28
C GLY A 65 16.23 -2.92 34.16
N THR A 66 17.27 -3.47 33.54
CA THR A 66 18.09 -2.79 32.51
C THR A 66 17.97 -3.45 31.17
N GLY A 67 18.13 -2.66 30.09
CA GLY A 67 18.27 -3.13 28.72
C GLY A 67 19.73 -3.22 28.29
N THR A 68 20.06 -4.15 27.40
CA THR A 68 21.35 -4.17 26.71
C THR A 68 21.60 -2.84 26.01
N ARG A 69 20.53 -2.24 25.47
CA ARG A 69 20.49 -0.89 24.93
C ARG A 69 19.41 -0.08 25.64
N GLU A 70 19.78 1.07 26.20
CA GLU A 70 18.82 2.01 26.76
C GLU A 70 18.73 3.27 25.89
N ILE A 71 17.51 3.73 25.66
CA ILE A 71 17.20 4.93 24.86
C ILE A 71 16.53 5.94 25.78
N ASP A 72 17.17 7.08 26.00
CA ASP A 72 16.57 8.20 26.73
C ASP A 72 15.52 8.90 25.84
N ALA A 73 14.26 8.77 26.20
CA ALA A 73 13.14 9.38 25.53
C ALA A 73 12.47 10.50 26.34
N ARG A 74 13.16 11.03 27.39
CA ARG A 74 12.64 12.18 28.13
C ARG A 74 12.40 13.35 27.18
N ASP A 75 11.25 14.01 27.34
CA ASP A 75 10.76 15.09 26.49
C ASP A 75 10.51 14.69 25.02
N ARG A 76 10.41 13.38 24.76
CA ARG A 76 10.07 12.84 23.43
C ARG A 76 8.76 12.06 23.48
N VAL A 77 8.15 11.94 22.31
CA VAL A 77 6.99 11.05 22.11
C VAL A 77 7.50 9.69 21.64
N VAL A 78 6.96 8.63 22.22
CA VAL A 78 7.20 7.24 21.81
C VAL A 78 5.92 6.69 21.25
N THR A 79 5.96 6.28 19.99
CA THR A 79 4.82 5.74 19.25
C THR A 79 5.17 4.40 18.63
N PRO A 80 4.18 3.55 18.27
CA PRO A 80 4.38 2.52 17.26
C PRO A 80 4.92 3.14 15.97
N GLY A 81 5.63 2.37 15.15
CA GLY A 81 6.00 2.81 13.81
C GLY A 81 4.77 3.12 12.97
N PHE A 82 4.89 4.11 12.07
CA PHE A 82 3.79 4.48 11.20
C PHE A 82 3.58 3.43 10.11
N VAL A 83 2.32 3.25 9.71
CA VAL A 83 1.94 2.41 8.58
C VAL A 83 1.49 3.32 7.44
N ASP A 84 2.19 3.28 6.31
CA ASP A 84 1.74 3.94 5.08
C ASP A 84 0.90 2.94 4.28
N ILE A 85 -0.39 3.19 4.22
CA ILE A 85 -1.37 2.30 3.59
C ILE A 85 -1.50 2.50 2.09
N HIS A 86 -0.81 3.50 1.50
CA HIS A 86 -0.92 3.80 0.08
C HIS A 86 0.43 4.18 -0.50
N THR A 87 1.12 3.20 -1.07
CA THR A 87 2.42 3.39 -1.73
C THR A 87 2.47 2.64 -3.06
N HIS A 88 3.44 3.04 -3.91
CA HIS A 88 3.79 2.39 -5.16
C HIS A 88 5.28 2.00 -5.14
N LEU A 89 5.71 1.39 -4.02
CA LEU A 89 7.08 0.92 -3.85
C LEU A 89 7.36 -0.44 -4.52
N ASP A 90 6.43 -0.91 -5.33
CA ASP A 90 6.42 -2.23 -5.96
C ASP A 90 7.72 -2.57 -6.69
N ALA A 91 8.31 -1.62 -7.42
CA ALA A 91 9.61 -1.79 -8.06
C ALA A 91 10.76 -1.32 -7.14
N GLN A 92 10.58 -0.21 -6.45
CA GLN A 92 11.64 0.48 -5.72
C GLN A 92 12.33 -0.39 -4.67
N LEU A 93 11.59 -1.29 -4.03
CA LEU A 93 12.15 -2.20 -3.01
C LEU A 93 13.25 -3.12 -3.55
N ALA A 94 13.29 -3.38 -4.85
CA ALA A 94 14.36 -4.19 -5.44
C ALA A 94 15.74 -3.51 -5.39
N TRP A 95 15.80 -2.18 -5.49
CA TRP A 95 17.04 -1.40 -5.43
C TRP A 95 17.19 -0.54 -4.17
N ASP A 96 16.11 -0.33 -3.43
CA ASP A 96 16.10 0.34 -2.12
C ASP A 96 15.28 -0.48 -1.11
N PRO A 97 15.78 -1.67 -0.71
CA PRO A 97 15.02 -2.60 0.14
C PRO A 97 14.79 -2.06 1.56
N ILE A 98 15.52 -1.04 2.00
CA ILE A 98 15.23 -0.37 3.27
C ILE A 98 14.05 0.59 3.18
N GLY A 99 13.55 0.91 1.96
CA GLY A 99 12.48 1.86 1.75
C GLY A 99 12.83 3.25 2.29
N SER A 100 14.02 3.77 1.91
CA SER A 100 14.65 4.96 2.53
C SER A 100 13.75 6.18 2.51
N SER A 101 12.99 6.40 1.43
CA SER A 101 12.04 7.50 1.31
C SER A 101 10.92 7.47 2.37
N SER A 102 10.59 6.29 2.88
CA SER A 102 9.54 6.07 3.90
C SER A 102 10.11 5.90 5.30
N CYS A 103 11.13 5.03 5.47
CA CYS A 103 11.63 4.68 6.79
C CYS A 103 12.28 5.88 7.51
N TRP A 104 12.89 6.82 6.79
CA TRP A 104 13.47 8.03 7.40
C TRP A 104 12.42 8.98 7.99
N HIS A 105 11.15 8.79 7.64
CA HIS A 105 10.01 9.51 8.24
C HIS A 105 9.30 8.74 9.35
N GLY A 106 9.90 7.62 9.82
CA GLY A 106 9.35 6.79 10.90
C GLY A 106 8.28 5.81 10.44
N ILE A 107 8.14 5.59 9.13
CA ILE A 107 7.29 4.55 8.57
C ILE A 107 8.02 3.22 8.73
N THR A 108 7.34 2.23 9.30
CA THR A 108 7.88 0.88 9.56
C THR A 108 7.15 -0.20 8.77
N SER A 109 6.02 0.14 8.17
CA SER A 109 5.23 -0.77 7.34
C SER A 109 4.62 -0.02 6.17
N VAL A 110 4.65 -0.62 4.99
CA VAL A 110 4.04 -0.07 3.77
C VAL A 110 3.09 -1.07 3.14
N VAL A 111 2.02 -0.54 2.53
CA VAL A 111 1.13 -1.30 1.66
C VAL A 111 1.31 -0.79 0.24
N MET A 112 1.68 -1.67 -0.67
CA MET A 112 1.89 -1.39 -2.08
C MET A 112 0.82 -2.06 -2.95
N GLY A 113 0.91 -1.91 -4.27
CA GLY A 113 -0.10 -2.43 -5.20
C GLY A 113 -1.42 -1.66 -5.13
N ASN A 114 -1.38 -0.38 -4.80
CA ASN A 114 -2.54 0.50 -4.79
C ASN A 114 -2.96 0.90 -6.21
N CYS A 115 -4.12 1.51 -6.34
CA CYS A 115 -4.64 2.05 -7.61
C CYS A 115 -4.71 1.02 -8.75
N GLY A 116 -4.75 -0.26 -8.44
CA GLY A 116 -4.81 -1.34 -9.42
C GLY A 116 -3.51 -1.64 -10.17
N VAL A 117 -2.39 -0.99 -9.83
CA VAL A 117 -1.12 -1.14 -10.56
C VAL A 117 -0.15 -2.01 -9.77
N THR A 118 0.24 -3.15 -10.36
CA THR A 118 1.20 -4.11 -9.76
C THR A 118 1.98 -4.81 -10.88
N PHE A 119 3.05 -5.54 -10.50
CA PHE A 119 3.89 -6.30 -11.44
C PHE A 119 3.56 -7.80 -11.49
N ALA A 120 2.46 -8.20 -10.87
CA ALA A 120 1.97 -9.58 -10.88
C ALA A 120 0.42 -9.62 -10.78
N PRO A 121 -0.21 -10.63 -11.43
CA PRO A 121 0.38 -11.67 -12.28
C PRO A 121 0.94 -11.11 -13.60
N VAL A 122 1.92 -11.77 -14.22
CA VAL A 122 2.53 -11.30 -15.46
C VAL A 122 2.96 -12.44 -16.37
N LYS A 123 2.66 -12.35 -17.68
CA LYS A 123 3.26 -13.20 -18.70
C LYS A 123 4.59 -12.59 -19.19
N THR A 124 5.51 -13.41 -19.63
CA THR A 124 6.84 -12.93 -20.06
C THR A 124 6.76 -11.86 -21.14
N GLU A 125 5.85 -12.03 -22.09
CA GLU A 125 5.59 -11.10 -23.18
C GLU A 125 4.99 -9.76 -22.75
N ASP A 126 4.38 -9.70 -21.54
CA ASP A 126 3.67 -8.55 -21.03
C ASP A 126 4.51 -7.69 -20.05
N ILE A 127 5.71 -8.13 -19.70
CA ILE A 127 6.60 -7.43 -18.75
C ILE A 127 6.81 -5.97 -19.15
N SER A 128 7.13 -5.74 -20.42
CA SER A 128 7.35 -4.39 -20.95
C SER A 128 6.12 -3.50 -20.78
N TYR A 129 4.94 -4.06 -21.00
CA TYR A 129 3.67 -3.33 -20.87
C TYR A 129 3.40 -2.92 -19.42
N LEU A 130 3.59 -3.82 -18.44
CA LEU A 130 3.40 -3.46 -17.04
C LEU A 130 4.40 -2.40 -16.55
N ALA A 131 5.65 -2.45 -17.04
CA ALA A 131 6.63 -1.41 -16.76
C ALA A 131 6.21 -0.03 -17.34
N GLU A 132 5.67 -0.01 -18.56
CA GLU A 132 5.12 1.20 -19.19
C GLU A 132 3.90 1.75 -18.43
N MET A 133 3.06 0.86 -17.88
CA MET A 133 1.92 1.27 -17.06
C MET A 133 2.37 2.00 -15.80
N MET A 134 3.36 1.46 -15.11
CA MET A 134 3.90 2.09 -13.91
C MET A 134 4.55 3.45 -14.25
N GLU A 135 5.27 3.57 -15.35
CA GLU A 135 5.83 4.84 -15.78
C GLU A 135 4.74 5.89 -16.02
N SER A 136 3.66 5.51 -16.67
CA SER A 136 2.59 6.45 -17.00
C SER A 136 1.73 6.86 -15.80
N VAL A 137 1.64 6.02 -14.77
CA VAL A 137 0.85 6.28 -13.57
C VAL A 137 1.68 6.93 -12.47
N GLU A 138 2.93 6.45 -12.25
CA GLU A 138 3.77 6.83 -11.10
C GLU A 138 5.06 7.55 -11.47
N ASP A 139 5.27 7.89 -12.75
CA ASP A 139 6.46 8.60 -13.25
C ASP A 139 7.81 7.89 -12.95
N ILE A 140 7.82 6.55 -12.77
CA ILE A 140 9.04 5.77 -12.64
C ILE A 140 9.46 5.32 -14.04
N PRO A 141 10.67 5.69 -14.54
CA PRO A 141 11.07 5.35 -15.90
C PRO A 141 11.00 3.85 -16.18
N ARG A 142 10.37 3.47 -17.29
CA ARG A 142 10.22 2.08 -17.73
C ARG A 142 11.55 1.32 -17.74
N GLU A 143 12.59 1.95 -18.26
CA GLU A 143 13.94 1.36 -18.33
C GLU A 143 14.48 1.04 -16.92
N ALA A 144 14.24 1.92 -15.94
CA ALA A 144 14.66 1.69 -14.56
C ALA A 144 13.92 0.49 -13.94
N ILE A 145 12.63 0.32 -14.26
CA ILE A 145 11.84 -0.81 -13.81
C ILE A 145 12.30 -2.10 -14.46
N LEU A 146 12.52 -2.10 -15.78
CA LEU A 146 12.97 -3.28 -16.52
C LEU A 146 14.35 -3.76 -16.07
N GLU A 147 15.28 -2.84 -15.80
CA GLU A 147 16.65 -3.14 -15.36
C GLU A 147 16.70 -3.49 -13.86
N GLY A 148 15.84 -2.85 -13.05
CA GLY A 148 15.85 -2.96 -11.59
C GLY A 148 15.15 -4.20 -11.05
N LEU A 149 14.30 -4.87 -11.83
CA LEU A 149 13.55 -6.04 -11.41
C LEU A 149 14.02 -7.30 -12.14
N PRO A 150 14.17 -8.45 -11.45
CA PRO A 150 14.62 -9.69 -12.08
C PRO A 150 13.55 -10.37 -12.95
N TRP A 151 12.25 -10.08 -12.72
CA TRP A 151 11.10 -10.62 -13.44
C TRP A 151 11.01 -12.17 -13.43
N ASP A 152 11.45 -12.81 -12.34
CA ASP A 152 11.50 -14.26 -12.17
C ASP A 152 10.18 -14.89 -11.72
N TRP A 153 9.10 -14.10 -11.64
CA TRP A 153 7.76 -14.52 -11.22
C TRP A 153 6.76 -14.48 -12.37
N ARG A 154 5.66 -15.23 -12.20
CA ARG A 154 4.47 -15.23 -13.09
C ARG A 154 3.19 -15.02 -12.30
N THR A 155 3.13 -15.55 -11.08
CA THR A 155 1.99 -15.40 -10.17
C THR A 155 2.25 -14.31 -9.13
N TYR A 156 1.19 -13.92 -8.42
CA TYR A 156 1.35 -12.98 -7.32
C TYR A 156 2.08 -13.60 -6.13
N GLY A 157 1.88 -14.89 -5.89
CA GLY A 157 2.60 -15.63 -4.85
C GLY A 157 4.10 -15.63 -5.07
N GLU A 158 4.56 -15.92 -6.29
CA GLU A 158 5.99 -15.87 -6.64
C GLU A 158 6.58 -14.46 -6.49
N TYR A 159 5.80 -13.43 -6.79
CA TYR A 159 6.21 -12.04 -6.55
C TYR A 159 6.35 -11.74 -5.04
N LEU A 160 5.45 -12.23 -4.20
CA LEU A 160 5.60 -12.11 -2.75
C LEU A 160 6.84 -12.87 -2.23
N GLU A 161 7.15 -14.05 -2.78
CA GLU A 161 8.38 -14.80 -2.46
C GLU A 161 9.64 -14.01 -2.83
N PHE A 162 9.66 -13.38 -4.01
CA PHE A 162 10.74 -12.46 -4.39
C PHE A 162 10.91 -11.34 -3.36
N LEU A 163 9.84 -10.67 -3.01
CA LEU A 163 9.88 -9.61 -2.01
C LEU A 163 10.34 -10.12 -0.64
N ASP A 164 9.92 -11.32 -0.25
CA ASP A 164 10.32 -11.90 1.04
C ASP A 164 11.81 -12.18 1.11
N GLY A 165 12.42 -12.53 0.00
CA GLY A 165 13.86 -12.73 -0.13
C GLY A 165 14.71 -11.44 -0.03
N LEU A 166 14.13 -10.24 -0.13
CA LEU A 166 14.89 -8.99 -0.04
C LEU A 166 15.31 -8.67 1.41
N PRO A 167 16.50 -8.08 1.63
CA PRO A 167 16.95 -7.66 2.97
C PRO A 167 16.24 -6.37 3.40
N LYS A 168 14.94 -6.46 3.64
CA LYS A 168 14.08 -5.31 3.91
C LYS A 168 14.36 -4.63 5.25
N GLY A 169 14.43 -3.29 5.23
CA GLY A 169 14.47 -2.45 6.44
C GLY A 169 13.09 -2.00 6.91
N ILE A 170 12.03 -2.38 6.19
CA ILE A 170 10.64 -1.99 6.41
C ILE A 170 9.74 -3.21 6.17
N ASN A 171 8.62 -3.31 6.91
CA ASN A 171 7.63 -4.36 6.64
C ASN A 171 6.84 -4.01 5.38
N VAL A 172 6.60 -5.00 4.55
CA VAL A 172 5.94 -4.84 3.25
C VAL A 172 4.77 -5.78 3.15
N GLY A 173 3.65 -5.26 2.69
CA GLY A 173 2.52 -6.05 2.21
C GLY A 173 1.95 -5.43 0.96
N GLY A 174 1.27 -6.21 0.14
CA GLY A 174 0.75 -5.71 -1.14
C GLY A 174 -0.65 -6.20 -1.44
N MET A 175 -1.34 -5.47 -2.29
CA MET A 175 -2.62 -5.85 -2.89
C MET A 175 -2.39 -6.28 -4.32
N VAL A 176 -3.14 -7.29 -4.79
CA VAL A 176 -3.13 -7.65 -6.21
C VAL A 176 -3.89 -6.59 -7.02
N GLY A 177 -3.29 -6.13 -8.12
CA GLY A 177 -3.81 -5.02 -8.91
C GLY A 177 -4.63 -5.45 -10.11
N HIS A 178 -5.76 -4.78 -10.31
CA HIS A 178 -6.70 -5.02 -11.39
C HIS A 178 -6.07 -4.89 -12.79
N VAL A 179 -5.15 -3.94 -12.98
CA VAL A 179 -4.45 -3.73 -14.25
C VAL A 179 -3.73 -5.00 -14.69
N ALA A 180 -2.94 -5.59 -13.79
CA ALA A 180 -2.19 -6.81 -14.08
C ALA A 180 -3.12 -8.01 -14.30
N VAL A 181 -4.15 -8.17 -13.46
CA VAL A 181 -5.14 -9.26 -13.55
C VAL A 181 -5.91 -9.19 -14.87
N ARG A 182 -6.48 -8.03 -15.18
CA ARG A 182 -7.32 -7.85 -16.39
C ARG A 182 -6.49 -7.95 -17.67
N TRP A 183 -5.29 -7.36 -17.69
CA TRP A 183 -4.38 -7.50 -18.81
C TRP A 183 -3.93 -8.94 -19.01
N ASN A 184 -3.64 -9.67 -17.97
CA ASN A 184 -3.22 -11.08 -18.04
C ASN A 184 -4.27 -11.96 -18.74
N VAL A 185 -5.57 -11.69 -18.50
CA VAL A 185 -6.68 -12.48 -19.08
C VAL A 185 -7.05 -11.98 -20.47
N MET A 186 -7.18 -10.66 -20.66
CA MET A 186 -7.82 -10.06 -21.82
C MET A 186 -6.84 -9.38 -22.79
N GLY A 187 -5.57 -9.12 -22.37
CA GLY A 187 -4.60 -8.37 -23.19
C GLY A 187 -5.16 -7.01 -23.65
N GLU A 188 -4.99 -6.66 -24.92
CA GLU A 188 -5.45 -5.38 -25.52
C GLU A 188 -6.97 -5.15 -25.39
N GLU A 189 -7.78 -6.20 -25.31
CA GLU A 189 -9.23 -6.07 -25.12
C GLU A 189 -9.57 -5.44 -23.75
N SER A 190 -8.66 -5.56 -22.76
CA SER A 190 -8.82 -4.98 -21.43
C SER A 190 -8.91 -3.45 -21.41
N LEU A 191 -8.47 -2.78 -22.48
CA LEU A 191 -8.47 -1.31 -22.64
C LEU A 191 -9.77 -0.76 -23.22
N LYS A 192 -10.65 -1.63 -23.70
CA LYS A 192 -11.93 -1.24 -24.30
C LYS A 192 -13.00 -0.96 -23.26
N GLU A 193 -14.02 -0.23 -23.65
CA GLU A 193 -15.16 0.09 -22.78
C GLU A 193 -16.15 -1.09 -22.62
N GLU A 194 -16.03 -2.11 -23.49
CA GLU A 194 -16.88 -3.29 -23.43
C GLU A 194 -16.68 -4.07 -22.12
N PRO A 195 -17.76 -4.48 -21.45
CA PRO A 195 -17.68 -5.32 -20.27
C PRO A 195 -16.98 -6.65 -20.55
N ALA A 196 -16.25 -7.17 -19.56
CA ALA A 196 -15.71 -8.52 -19.64
C ALA A 196 -16.83 -9.57 -19.71
N THR A 197 -16.59 -10.63 -20.46
CA THR A 197 -17.48 -11.79 -20.47
C THR A 197 -17.41 -12.54 -19.13
N GLN A 198 -18.43 -13.34 -18.83
CA GLN A 198 -18.41 -14.15 -17.60
C GLN A 198 -17.19 -15.06 -17.52
N GLN A 199 -16.76 -15.65 -18.64
CA GLN A 199 -15.57 -16.51 -18.70
C GLN A 199 -14.27 -15.72 -18.35
N GLU A 200 -14.16 -14.48 -18.81
CA GLU A 200 -13.02 -13.62 -18.47
C GLU A 200 -13.07 -13.21 -17.01
N ILE A 201 -14.25 -12.87 -16.46
CA ILE A 201 -14.44 -12.57 -15.05
C ILE A 201 -14.04 -13.78 -14.18
N ASP A 202 -14.48 -14.99 -14.53
CA ASP A 202 -14.14 -16.21 -13.81
C ASP A 202 -12.62 -16.44 -13.82
N ALA A 203 -11.95 -16.28 -14.97
CA ALA A 203 -10.50 -16.41 -15.08
C ALA A 203 -9.74 -15.32 -14.27
N MET A 204 -10.23 -14.09 -14.23
CA MET A 204 -9.67 -13.03 -13.38
C MET A 204 -9.86 -13.37 -11.89
N CYS A 205 -11.01 -13.92 -11.50
CA CYS A 205 -11.27 -14.35 -10.14
C CYS A 205 -10.32 -15.46 -9.68
N GLU A 206 -9.92 -16.39 -10.56
CA GLU A 206 -8.92 -17.42 -10.24
C GLU A 206 -7.55 -16.79 -9.90
N LEU A 207 -7.12 -15.78 -10.64
CA LEU A 207 -5.88 -15.05 -10.36
C LEU A 207 -5.94 -14.26 -9.04
N VAL A 208 -7.08 -13.65 -8.74
CA VAL A 208 -7.27 -12.94 -7.46
C VAL A 208 -7.33 -13.94 -6.30
N ASP A 209 -7.98 -15.10 -6.48
CA ASP A 209 -8.06 -16.15 -5.48
C ASP A 209 -6.66 -16.73 -5.14
N GLU A 210 -5.82 -16.98 -6.17
CA GLU A 210 -4.41 -17.36 -5.99
C GLU A 210 -3.65 -16.30 -5.17
N ALA A 211 -3.76 -15.02 -5.54
CA ALA A 211 -3.06 -13.95 -4.88
C ALA A 211 -3.44 -13.82 -3.40
N ILE A 212 -4.74 -13.89 -3.07
CA ILE A 212 -5.22 -13.83 -1.68
C ILE A 212 -4.78 -15.05 -0.90
N SER A 213 -4.81 -16.25 -1.50
CA SER A 213 -4.32 -17.49 -0.90
C SER A 213 -2.83 -17.40 -0.56
N SER A 214 -2.05 -16.79 -1.44
CA SER A 214 -0.59 -16.60 -1.30
C SER A 214 -0.21 -15.50 -0.30
N GLY A 215 -1.14 -14.66 0.15
CA GLY A 215 -0.86 -13.68 1.19
C GLY A 215 -1.09 -12.22 0.81
N ALA A 216 -1.68 -11.94 -0.35
CA ALA A 216 -2.07 -10.58 -0.70
C ALA A 216 -2.99 -9.96 0.38
N LEU A 217 -2.76 -8.69 0.69
CA LEU A 217 -3.55 -7.94 1.68
C LEU A 217 -4.92 -7.53 1.16
N GLY A 218 -5.20 -7.77 -0.12
CA GLY A 218 -6.46 -7.42 -0.74
C GLY A 218 -6.34 -7.27 -2.24
N PHE A 219 -7.31 -6.58 -2.80
CA PHE A 219 -7.43 -6.27 -4.22
C PHE A 219 -7.53 -4.76 -4.42
N SER A 220 -6.91 -4.24 -5.47
CA SER A 220 -6.96 -2.82 -5.81
C SER A 220 -7.42 -2.59 -7.25
N THR A 221 -8.14 -1.49 -7.48
CA THR A 221 -8.60 -1.11 -8.83
C THR A 221 -8.49 0.39 -9.09
N SER A 222 -8.32 0.74 -10.35
CA SER A 222 -8.39 2.13 -10.81
C SER A 222 -9.58 2.32 -11.75
N ARG A 223 -10.50 3.17 -11.33
CA ARG A 223 -11.64 3.61 -12.15
C ARG A 223 -11.49 5.05 -12.63
N THR A 224 -10.51 5.78 -12.07
CA THR A 224 -10.25 7.18 -12.45
C THR A 224 -9.81 7.31 -13.91
N LEU A 225 -10.27 8.36 -14.59
CA LEU A 225 -9.83 8.72 -15.94
C LEU A 225 -8.46 9.44 -15.96
N LEU A 226 -7.86 9.64 -14.79
CA LEU A 226 -6.55 10.29 -14.66
C LEU A 226 -5.40 9.32 -14.95
N HIS A 227 -5.59 8.03 -14.66
CA HIS A 227 -4.62 7.00 -14.96
C HIS A 227 -4.77 6.58 -16.43
N ARG A 228 -3.68 6.66 -17.17
CA ARG A 228 -3.67 6.39 -18.60
C ARG A 228 -2.46 5.59 -19.00
N THR A 229 -2.60 4.85 -20.09
CA THR A 229 -1.47 4.24 -20.80
C THR A 229 -0.55 5.32 -21.40
N PRO A 230 0.70 4.99 -21.75
CA PRO A 230 1.61 5.96 -22.41
C PRO A 230 1.03 6.58 -23.69
N ASP A 231 0.21 5.85 -24.45
CA ASP A 231 -0.48 6.32 -25.64
C ASP A 231 -1.78 7.10 -25.35
N GLY A 232 -2.11 7.30 -24.05
CA GLY A 232 -3.21 8.12 -23.58
C GLY A 232 -4.56 7.42 -23.48
N ARG A 233 -4.65 6.12 -23.76
CA ARG A 233 -5.86 5.32 -23.49
C ARG A 233 -6.07 5.13 -21.98
N PRO A 234 -7.28 4.89 -21.51
CA PRO A 234 -7.53 4.45 -20.13
C PRO A 234 -6.83 3.12 -19.84
N ILE A 235 -6.39 2.92 -18.59
CA ILE A 235 -5.73 1.67 -18.17
C ILE A 235 -6.75 0.53 -17.97
N PRO A 236 -6.33 -0.74 -18.00
CA PRO A 236 -7.20 -1.88 -17.70
C PRO A 236 -7.96 -1.70 -16.38
N GLY A 237 -9.25 -2.03 -16.37
CA GLY A 237 -10.12 -1.87 -15.20
C GLY A 237 -10.85 -0.54 -15.10
N THR A 238 -10.42 0.51 -15.84
CA THR A 238 -11.10 1.82 -15.83
C THR A 238 -12.60 1.69 -16.14
N PHE A 239 -12.98 0.85 -17.08
CA PHE A 239 -14.37 0.64 -17.54
C PHE A 239 -15.00 -0.66 -17.01
N ALA A 240 -14.35 -1.36 -16.07
CA ALA A 240 -14.95 -2.52 -15.43
C ALA A 240 -16.35 -2.18 -14.91
N ASP A 241 -17.31 -3.05 -15.18
CA ASP A 241 -18.68 -2.88 -14.70
C ASP A 241 -18.81 -3.38 -13.23
N ASP A 242 -19.97 -3.15 -12.66
CA ASP A 242 -20.21 -3.52 -11.27
C ASP A 242 -20.18 -5.05 -11.06
N ASN A 243 -20.55 -5.86 -12.08
CA ASN A 243 -20.53 -7.32 -11.97
C ASN A 243 -19.11 -7.85 -11.81
N GLU A 244 -18.17 -7.32 -12.59
CA GLU A 244 -16.74 -7.64 -12.49
C GLU A 244 -16.21 -7.29 -11.10
N LEU A 245 -16.50 -6.10 -10.59
CA LEU A 245 -16.05 -5.67 -9.25
C LEU A 245 -16.68 -6.51 -8.12
N TYR A 246 -17.95 -6.87 -8.26
CA TYR A 246 -18.65 -7.71 -7.29
C TYR A 246 -18.11 -9.14 -7.28
N ALA A 247 -17.68 -9.66 -8.42
CA ALA A 247 -17.04 -10.97 -8.48
C ALA A 247 -15.73 -10.99 -7.66
N PHE A 248 -14.91 -9.96 -7.72
CA PHE A 248 -13.71 -9.84 -6.89
C PHE A 248 -14.06 -9.66 -5.39
N ALA A 249 -15.13 -8.93 -5.08
CA ALA A 249 -15.62 -8.84 -3.71
C ALA A 249 -16.00 -10.22 -3.15
N ASP A 250 -16.66 -11.04 -3.97
CA ASP A 250 -17.06 -12.41 -3.60
C ASP A 250 -15.82 -13.32 -3.37
N VAL A 251 -14.71 -13.09 -4.11
CA VAL A 251 -13.42 -13.77 -3.82
C VAL A 251 -12.93 -13.39 -2.43
N LEU A 252 -12.83 -12.10 -2.10
CA LEU A 252 -12.40 -11.65 -0.78
C LEU A 252 -13.30 -12.20 0.33
N GLY A 253 -14.62 -12.27 0.07
CA GLY A 253 -15.60 -12.83 1.00
C GLY A 253 -15.37 -14.30 1.30
N ARG A 254 -15.06 -15.12 0.29
CA ARG A 254 -14.74 -16.54 0.47
C ARG A 254 -13.52 -16.78 1.35
N HIS A 255 -12.52 -15.90 1.26
CA HIS A 255 -11.31 -15.97 2.08
C HIS A 255 -11.48 -15.34 3.47
N ASP A 256 -12.56 -14.62 3.72
CA ASP A 256 -12.80 -13.82 4.94
C ASP A 256 -11.59 -12.95 5.31
N ARG A 257 -10.90 -12.40 4.32
CA ARG A 257 -9.71 -11.56 4.52
C ARG A 257 -9.50 -10.58 3.36
N GLY A 258 -8.71 -9.55 3.62
CA GLY A 258 -8.32 -8.57 2.63
C GLY A 258 -9.11 -7.26 2.72
N VAL A 259 -8.66 -6.31 1.92
CA VAL A 259 -9.25 -4.98 1.75
C VAL A 259 -9.52 -4.78 0.25
N PHE A 260 -10.61 -4.13 -0.09
CA PHE A 260 -10.87 -3.68 -1.45
C PHE A 260 -10.48 -2.19 -1.55
N GLU A 261 -9.47 -1.87 -2.37
CA GLU A 261 -9.02 -0.50 -2.59
C GLU A 261 -9.46 0.00 -3.97
N SER A 262 -9.80 1.28 -4.07
CA SER A 262 -10.17 1.90 -5.34
C SER A 262 -9.64 3.33 -5.49
N ALA A 263 -9.17 3.65 -6.70
CA ALA A 263 -9.08 5.01 -7.20
C ALA A 263 -10.39 5.32 -7.98
N PRO A 264 -11.40 5.96 -7.35
CA PRO A 264 -12.74 6.07 -7.91
C PRO A 264 -12.84 7.10 -9.04
N ARG A 265 -13.88 7.00 -9.87
CA ARG A 265 -14.12 7.87 -11.04
C ARG A 265 -14.85 9.15 -10.66
N PHE A 266 -14.27 9.94 -9.79
CA PHE A 266 -14.89 11.20 -9.34
C PHE A 266 -14.89 12.30 -10.40
N GLU A 267 -14.17 12.15 -11.50
CA GLU A 267 -14.25 13.04 -12.68
C GLU A 267 -15.62 13.00 -13.35
N LYS A 268 -16.36 11.93 -13.17
CA LYS A 268 -17.73 11.75 -13.65
C LYS A 268 -18.79 12.02 -12.58
N ALA A 269 -18.43 12.80 -11.55
CA ALA A 269 -19.32 13.09 -10.41
C ALA A 269 -20.70 13.63 -10.81
N GLY A 270 -20.80 14.34 -11.92
CA GLY A 270 -22.01 15.05 -12.34
C GLY A 270 -22.22 16.39 -11.59
N ALA A 271 -23.10 17.23 -12.09
CA ALA A 271 -23.43 18.49 -11.45
C ALA A 271 -24.21 18.29 -10.14
N ASP A 272 -25.01 17.24 -10.07
CA ASP A 272 -25.85 16.82 -8.95
C ASP A 272 -25.21 15.73 -8.07
N TRP A 273 -23.94 15.42 -8.28
CA TRP A 273 -23.19 14.40 -7.57
C TRP A 273 -23.65 12.94 -7.78
N THR A 274 -24.52 12.68 -8.75
CA THR A 274 -25.04 11.31 -9.00
C THR A 274 -23.92 10.33 -9.28
N GLY A 275 -22.93 10.69 -10.09
CA GLY A 275 -21.80 9.82 -10.42
C GLY A 275 -20.89 9.55 -9.23
N LEU A 276 -20.59 10.57 -8.41
CA LEU A 276 -19.81 10.39 -7.17
C LEU A 276 -20.51 9.44 -6.20
N LYS A 277 -21.82 9.65 -6.00
CA LYS A 277 -22.61 8.81 -5.10
C LYS A 277 -22.71 7.37 -5.62
N HIS A 278 -22.80 7.18 -6.94
CA HIS A 278 -22.79 5.85 -7.54
C HIS A 278 -21.50 5.10 -7.22
N GLU A 279 -20.32 5.71 -7.43
CA GLU A 279 -19.03 5.10 -7.09
C GLU A 279 -18.96 4.70 -5.60
N ILE A 280 -19.43 5.54 -4.69
CA ILE A 280 -19.44 5.23 -3.25
C ILE A 280 -20.40 4.09 -2.91
N ARG A 281 -21.60 4.06 -3.54
CA ARG A 281 -22.59 2.98 -3.35
C ARG A 281 -22.10 1.64 -3.89
N THR A 282 -21.42 1.63 -5.04
CA THR A 282 -20.76 0.42 -5.57
C THR A 282 -19.74 -0.12 -4.56
N LEU A 283 -18.89 0.74 -3.99
CA LEU A 283 -17.98 0.33 -2.92
C LEU A 283 -18.71 -0.13 -1.66
N GLY A 284 -19.82 0.50 -1.29
CA GLY A 284 -20.69 0.06 -0.19
C GLY A 284 -21.23 -1.35 -0.41
N GLU A 285 -21.69 -1.64 -1.62
CA GLU A 285 -22.17 -2.97 -1.99
C GLU A 285 -21.05 -4.02 -1.96
N ILE A 286 -19.85 -3.67 -2.44
CA ILE A 286 -18.65 -4.51 -2.35
C ILE A 286 -18.40 -4.94 -0.90
N THR A 287 -18.49 -4.00 0.06
CA THR A 287 -18.27 -4.34 1.48
C THR A 287 -19.36 -5.22 2.06
N ARG A 288 -20.62 -5.01 1.68
CA ARG A 288 -21.75 -5.85 2.15
C ARG A 288 -21.65 -7.27 1.62
N ARG A 289 -21.27 -7.43 0.35
CA ARG A 289 -21.09 -8.75 -0.29
C ARG A 289 -19.92 -9.52 0.30
N SER A 290 -18.79 -8.87 0.42
CA SER A 290 -17.55 -9.51 0.88
C SER A 290 -17.45 -9.65 2.41
N GLY A 291 -18.18 -8.85 3.18
CA GLY A 291 -17.95 -8.69 4.62
C GLY A 291 -16.59 -8.03 4.93
N ARG A 292 -15.89 -7.51 3.90
CA ARG A 292 -14.56 -6.90 4.03
C ARG A 292 -14.60 -5.39 3.85
N PRO A 293 -13.67 -4.64 4.48
CA PRO A 293 -13.63 -3.19 4.32
C PRO A 293 -13.21 -2.78 2.91
N SER A 294 -13.72 -1.64 2.45
CA SER A 294 -13.19 -0.94 1.28
C SER A 294 -12.60 0.41 1.67
N THR A 295 -11.52 0.76 0.96
CA THR A 295 -10.87 2.07 1.07
C THR A 295 -10.76 2.72 -0.31
N PHE A 296 -10.72 4.04 -0.34
CA PHE A 296 -10.56 4.78 -1.59
C PHE A 296 -9.96 6.17 -1.33
N GLY A 297 -9.24 6.70 -2.32
CA GLY A 297 -8.67 8.04 -2.24
C GLY A 297 -9.75 9.12 -2.24
N LEU A 298 -9.73 10.00 -1.23
CA LEU A 298 -10.58 11.20 -1.14
C LEU A 298 -9.69 12.41 -0.88
N VAL A 299 -9.31 13.09 -1.97
CA VAL A 299 -8.43 14.25 -1.93
C VAL A 299 -9.24 15.53 -2.07
N TYR A 300 -8.85 16.59 -1.35
CA TYR A 300 -9.47 17.90 -1.49
C TYR A 300 -9.38 18.41 -2.94
N ASN A 301 -10.50 18.85 -3.48
CA ASN A 301 -10.60 19.39 -4.82
C ASN A 301 -10.90 20.89 -4.76
N ALA A 302 -9.91 21.72 -5.09
CA ALA A 302 -10.06 23.18 -5.04
C ALA A 302 -11.10 23.75 -6.04
N VAL A 303 -11.41 23.01 -7.13
CA VAL A 303 -12.42 23.41 -8.13
C VAL A 303 -13.84 23.05 -7.64
N ARG A 304 -13.95 21.97 -6.87
CA ARG A 304 -15.19 21.48 -6.28
C ARG A 304 -15.00 21.24 -4.77
N PRO A 305 -14.87 22.28 -3.96
CA PRO A 305 -14.51 22.16 -2.54
C PRO A 305 -15.54 21.41 -1.71
N ASP A 306 -16.80 21.41 -2.11
CA ASP A 306 -17.93 20.69 -1.51
C ASP A 306 -17.92 19.16 -1.78
N MET A 307 -17.07 18.70 -2.70
CA MET A 307 -16.99 17.29 -3.09
C MET A 307 -16.68 16.37 -1.91
N SER A 308 -15.78 16.76 -1.04
CA SER A 308 -15.39 15.96 0.12
C SER A 308 -16.53 15.82 1.12
N ASP A 309 -17.29 16.89 1.36
CA ASP A 309 -18.44 16.87 2.28
C ASP A 309 -19.56 15.97 1.76
N VAL A 310 -19.86 16.06 0.46
CA VAL A 310 -20.84 15.18 -0.19
C VAL A 310 -20.40 13.71 -0.16
N ALA A 311 -19.11 13.44 -0.43
CA ALA A 311 -18.58 12.09 -0.35
C ALA A 311 -18.66 11.51 1.05
N LEU A 312 -18.26 12.27 2.07
CA LEU A 312 -18.30 11.82 3.47
C LEU A 312 -19.74 11.61 3.97
N ALA A 313 -20.71 12.44 3.53
CA ALA A 313 -22.11 12.24 3.82
C ALA A 313 -22.64 10.92 3.21
N GLU A 314 -22.28 10.62 1.96
CA GLU A 314 -22.65 9.35 1.33
C GLU A 314 -21.99 8.16 1.99
N VAL A 315 -20.68 8.24 2.34
CA VAL A 315 -19.98 7.23 3.14
C VAL A 315 -20.68 6.96 4.47
N SER A 316 -21.11 8.02 5.16
CA SER A 316 -21.85 7.88 6.42
C SER A 316 -23.16 7.14 6.22
N THR A 317 -23.87 7.45 5.12
CA THR A 317 -25.13 6.77 4.75
C THR A 317 -24.88 5.29 4.47
N GLU A 318 -23.89 4.95 3.64
CA GLU A 318 -23.57 3.57 3.31
C GLU A 318 -23.11 2.77 4.54
N ASN A 319 -22.28 3.38 5.41
CA ASN A 319 -21.84 2.74 6.65
C ASN A 319 -23.01 2.51 7.63
N SER A 320 -23.98 3.42 7.68
CA SER A 320 -25.21 3.23 8.46
C SER A 320 -26.08 2.08 7.91
N ASN A 321 -25.93 1.78 6.63
CA ASN A 321 -26.59 0.66 5.93
C ASN A 321 -25.76 -0.63 5.90
N GLY A 322 -24.78 -0.76 6.81
CA GLY A 322 -24.00 -1.98 7.00
C GLY A 322 -22.74 -2.09 6.13
N ALA A 323 -22.35 -1.06 5.41
CA ALA A 323 -21.07 -1.02 4.72
C ALA A 323 -19.90 -0.74 5.67
N THR A 324 -18.67 -1.00 5.22
CA THR A 324 -17.44 -0.69 5.96
C THR A 324 -16.50 0.10 5.06
N LEU A 325 -16.86 1.34 4.76
CA LEU A 325 -16.08 2.26 3.94
C LEU A 325 -15.14 3.10 4.81
N ARG A 326 -13.88 3.21 4.37
CA ARG A 326 -12.81 3.97 5.03
C ARG A 326 -12.07 4.81 3.99
N PRO A 327 -12.56 6.02 3.65
CA PRO A 327 -11.85 6.90 2.74
C PRO A 327 -10.49 7.29 3.32
N GLN A 328 -9.50 7.45 2.45
CA GLN A 328 -8.13 7.82 2.80
C GLN A 328 -7.75 9.15 2.15
N THR A 329 -6.89 9.89 2.82
CA THR A 329 -6.34 11.14 2.31
C THR A 329 -4.86 11.23 2.66
N THR A 330 -4.15 12.12 1.97
CA THR A 330 -2.72 12.34 2.25
C THR A 330 -2.53 13.08 3.57
N CYS A 331 -1.51 12.69 4.33
CA CYS A 331 -1.12 13.38 5.57
C CYS A 331 -0.22 14.61 5.31
N ARG A 332 0.10 14.88 4.04
CA ARG A 332 0.93 16.00 3.58
C ARG A 332 0.37 16.59 2.29
N PRO A 333 0.78 17.81 1.90
CA PRO A 333 0.46 18.33 0.57
C PRO A 333 0.97 17.40 -0.53
N ILE A 334 0.17 17.24 -1.59
CA ILE A 334 0.59 16.50 -2.78
C ILE A 334 1.59 17.38 -3.54
N GLY A 335 2.83 16.89 -3.64
CA GLY A 335 3.85 17.51 -4.49
C GLY A 335 3.93 16.77 -5.82
N VAL A 336 3.93 17.51 -6.93
CA VAL A 336 4.11 16.97 -8.27
C VAL A 336 5.24 17.71 -8.95
N VAL A 337 6.23 16.97 -9.44
CA VAL A 337 7.27 17.50 -10.30
C VAL A 337 6.78 17.41 -11.75
N LEU A 338 6.79 18.55 -12.42
CA LEU A 338 6.28 18.67 -13.79
C LEU A 338 7.41 19.06 -14.73
N GLY A 339 7.43 18.48 -15.91
CA GLY A 339 8.40 18.75 -16.96
C GLY A 339 7.74 19.03 -18.32
N ILE A 340 8.41 19.75 -19.20
CA ILE A 340 7.88 20.06 -20.53
C ILE A 340 7.86 18.81 -21.42
N GLN A 341 8.87 17.95 -21.26
CA GLN A 341 9.03 16.72 -22.08
C GLN A 341 8.22 15.52 -21.56
N HIS A 342 7.69 15.61 -20.33
CA HIS A 342 6.97 14.53 -19.67
C HIS A 342 5.55 14.98 -19.29
N ARG A 343 5.18 14.84 -18.03
CA ARG A 343 3.89 15.31 -17.52
C ARG A 343 3.92 16.82 -17.31
N THR A 344 3.12 17.54 -18.06
CA THR A 344 3.02 19.00 -18.00
C THR A 344 1.62 19.45 -17.54
N PRO A 345 1.50 20.52 -16.74
CA PRO A 345 0.20 21.06 -16.33
C PRO A 345 -0.62 21.56 -17.55
N TRP A 346 0.06 21.91 -18.65
CA TRP A 346 -0.60 22.40 -19.87
C TRP A 346 -1.18 21.27 -20.74
N ALA A 347 -0.87 20.02 -20.49
CA ALA A 347 -1.44 18.88 -21.23
C ALA A 347 -2.97 18.88 -21.23
N ARG A 348 -3.59 19.50 -20.23
CA ARG A 348 -5.04 19.69 -20.11
C ARG A 348 -5.52 21.06 -20.64
N ALA A 349 -4.62 21.95 -21.00
CA ALA A 349 -4.91 23.39 -21.23
C ALA A 349 -5.28 23.76 -22.66
N GLY A 350 -5.73 22.81 -23.49
CA GLY A 350 -6.41 23.14 -24.75
C GLY A 350 -5.63 22.87 -26.05
N SER A 351 -6.22 23.30 -27.16
CA SER A 351 -5.80 22.98 -28.53
C SER A 351 -4.37 23.43 -28.87
N THR A 352 -3.92 24.55 -28.34
CA THR A 352 -2.58 25.10 -28.61
C THR A 352 -1.47 24.17 -28.12
N TRP A 353 -1.56 23.67 -26.88
CA TRP A 353 -0.56 22.71 -26.36
C TRP A 353 -0.54 21.41 -27.19
N LYS A 354 -1.73 20.91 -27.54
CA LYS A 354 -1.85 19.70 -28.38
C LYS A 354 -1.22 19.88 -29.77
N SER A 355 -1.34 21.08 -30.36
CA SER A 355 -0.71 21.37 -31.65
C SER A 355 0.80 21.50 -31.56
N MET A 356 1.34 21.89 -30.38
CA MET A 356 2.78 22.04 -30.16
C MET A 356 3.48 20.70 -29.84
N GLN A 357 2.78 19.71 -29.28
CA GLN A 357 3.36 18.41 -28.96
C GLN A 357 3.89 17.63 -30.16
N ASN A 358 3.40 17.92 -31.35
CA ASN A 358 3.79 17.27 -32.60
C ASN A 358 4.76 18.14 -33.46
N MET A 359 5.29 19.21 -32.91
CA MET A 359 6.31 20.03 -33.60
C MET A 359 7.69 19.43 -33.33
N GLU A 360 8.42 19.14 -34.43
CA GLU A 360 9.85 18.80 -34.30
C GLU A 360 10.60 20.00 -33.69
N LEU A 361 11.45 19.72 -32.69
CA LEU A 361 12.29 20.73 -32.05
C LEU A 361 13.46 21.12 -32.95
#